data_29f54a8b4abcc03dc911c9bba50a15f8
#
_entry.id   29f54a8b4abcc03dc911c9bba50a15f8
#
_cell.length_a   1.000
_cell.length_b   1.000
_cell.length_c   1.000
_cell.angle_alpha   90.00
_cell.angle_beta   90.00
_cell.angle_gamma   90.00
#
_symmetry.space_group_name_H-M   'P 1'
#
loop_
_entity.id
_entity.type
_entity.pdbx_description
1 polymer ?
#
loop_
_entity_poly.entity_id
_entity_poly.type
_entity_poly.pdbx_seq_one_letter_code
_entity_poly.pdbx_strand_id
1 'polypeptide(L)'
;MTMKTIEFTLIFVGSALATSSEGAEIELALAPTDSKFERAAAFTTQPTGIWQGEVGEGFRPGVQTLSLEAGGAGGFAAFGGRQAHDFALTSVSYGYMLGKVVGEGHWYRGNWEIRGELFGGLQVSPSRNWLVGLTPHLRYNFATGTRWIPFADLGAGVSATDIGPPDTSGTFEFNLQANTGVHWFLRDNLALTFEVGYMHLSCAGIHKPNLGINTLKGLLGVTWFF
;
A
#
# COMPACT_ATOMS: atom_id res chain seq x y z
N MET A 1 -2.70 42.57 4.37
CA MET A 1 -2.12 41.27 4.70
C MET A 1 -2.36 40.35 3.52
N THR A 2 -1.32 40.20 2.69
CA THR A 2 -1.45 39.64 1.32
C THR A 2 -1.29 38.11 1.40
N MET A 3 -2.35 37.37 1.05
CA MET A 3 -2.31 35.92 0.91
C MET A 3 -1.45 35.54 -0.30
N LYS A 4 -0.37 34.81 -0.08
CA LYS A 4 0.40 34.15 -1.15
C LYS A 4 -0.29 32.84 -1.50
N THR A 5 -0.78 32.77 -2.72
CA THR A 5 -1.28 31.53 -3.34
C THR A 5 -0.10 30.63 -3.65
N ILE A 6 -0.10 29.42 -3.13
CA ILE A 6 0.87 28.36 -3.46
C ILE A 6 0.21 27.51 -4.54
N GLU A 7 0.71 27.64 -5.78
CA GLU A 7 0.32 26.76 -6.88
C GLU A 7 1.17 25.47 -6.83
N PHE A 8 0.50 24.34 -6.72
CA PHE A 8 1.13 23.02 -6.90
C PHE A 8 0.97 22.60 -8.35
N THR A 9 2.07 22.61 -9.09
CA THR A 9 2.13 22.06 -10.45
C THR A 9 2.43 20.57 -10.39
N LEU A 10 1.44 19.75 -10.75
CA LEU A 10 1.62 18.31 -10.89
C LEU A 10 2.18 18.03 -12.27
N ILE A 11 3.44 17.59 -12.35
CA ILE A 11 4.07 17.20 -13.61
C ILE A 11 3.78 15.72 -13.87
N PHE A 12 2.93 15.42 -14.85
CA PHE A 12 2.75 14.08 -15.40
C PHE A 12 3.85 13.82 -16.43
N VAL A 13 4.74 12.87 -16.14
CA VAL A 13 5.67 12.33 -17.14
C VAL A 13 4.99 11.14 -17.82
N GLY A 14 4.43 11.38 -18.98
CA GLY A 14 3.92 10.34 -19.87
C GLY A 14 5.04 9.80 -20.75
N SER A 15 5.41 8.53 -20.60
CA SER A 15 6.30 7.84 -21.54
C SER A 15 5.46 7.09 -22.56
N ALA A 16 5.52 7.51 -23.81
CA ALA A 16 4.93 6.80 -24.95
C ALA A 16 5.82 5.61 -25.33
N LEU A 17 5.25 4.39 -25.32
CA LEU A 17 5.86 3.22 -25.91
C LEU A 17 5.40 3.10 -27.35
N ALA A 18 6.33 3.24 -28.29
CA ALA A 18 6.12 2.95 -29.71
C ALA A 18 6.28 1.44 -29.94
N THR A 19 5.27 0.83 -30.55
CA THR A 19 5.32 -0.53 -31.06
C THR A 19 5.82 -0.51 -32.51
N SER A 20 6.90 -1.24 -32.80
CA SER A 20 7.26 -1.61 -34.17
C SER A 20 7.13 -3.12 -34.37
N SER A 21 6.23 -3.51 -35.24
CA SER A 21 6.12 -4.87 -35.79
C SER A 21 6.97 -4.96 -37.04
N GLU A 22 7.90 -5.87 -37.09
CA GLU A 22 8.41 -6.39 -38.39
C GLU A 22 8.64 -7.89 -38.26
N GLY A 23 7.95 -8.64 -39.12
CA GLY A 23 8.09 -10.07 -39.24
C GLY A 23 9.32 -10.40 -40.11
N ALA A 24 10.03 -11.43 -39.69
CA ALA A 24 10.98 -12.13 -40.52
C ALA A 24 10.74 -13.64 -40.39
N GLU A 25 10.20 -14.25 -41.42
CA GLU A 25 10.21 -15.70 -41.58
C GLU A 25 11.65 -16.15 -41.92
N ILE A 26 12.16 -17.06 -41.10
CA ILE A 26 13.40 -17.77 -41.43
C ILE A 26 13.08 -19.26 -41.51
N GLU A 27 13.17 -19.78 -42.71
CA GLU A 27 13.10 -21.19 -43.07
C GLU A 27 14.38 -21.89 -42.59
N LEU A 28 14.28 -22.83 -41.66
CA LEU A 28 15.44 -23.55 -41.11
C LEU A 28 15.49 -24.97 -41.65
N ALA A 29 16.54 -25.24 -42.43
CA ALA A 29 16.88 -26.56 -42.95
C ALA A 29 17.24 -27.53 -41.82
N LEU A 30 16.69 -28.75 -41.90
CA LEU A 30 16.95 -29.86 -40.99
C LEU A 30 18.37 -30.41 -41.16
N ALA A 31 19.16 -30.43 -40.10
CA ALA A 31 20.38 -31.22 -39.96
C ALA A 31 20.19 -32.27 -38.82
N PRO A 32 20.90 -33.43 -38.90
CA PRO A 32 20.52 -34.63 -38.13
C PRO A 32 20.87 -34.55 -36.65
N THR A 33 20.01 -35.14 -35.85
CA THR A 33 19.98 -35.27 -34.41
C THR A 33 21.19 -35.98 -33.83
N ASP A 34 21.97 -35.29 -33.00
CA ASP A 34 22.91 -35.89 -32.06
C ASP A 34 22.31 -35.86 -30.65
N SER A 35 22.03 -37.04 -30.12
CA SER A 35 21.23 -37.28 -28.90
C SER A 35 21.90 -36.89 -27.57
N LYS A 36 22.91 -36.05 -27.58
CA LYS A 36 23.62 -35.56 -26.39
C LYS A 36 23.33 -34.12 -25.98
N PHE A 37 22.51 -33.39 -26.72
CA PHE A 37 22.17 -31.99 -26.44
C PHE A 37 20.76 -31.78 -25.88
N GLU A 38 19.98 -32.83 -25.64
CA GLU A 38 18.62 -32.71 -25.11
C GLU A 38 18.53 -32.38 -23.57
N ARG A 39 19.64 -32.06 -22.94
CA ARG A 39 19.65 -31.71 -21.51
C ARG A 39 20.00 -30.25 -21.19
N ALA A 40 20.00 -29.39 -22.17
CA ALA A 40 20.25 -27.97 -21.94
C ALA A 40 19.06 -27.14 -22.45
N ALA A 41 18.41 -26.50 -21.53
CA ALA A 41 17.35 -25.51 -21.70
C ALA A 41 15.90 -26.04 -21.69
N ALA A 42 15.52 -26.73 -20.60
CA ALA A 42 14.22 -26.38 -20.05
C ALA A 42 14.36 -24.94 -19.52
N PHE A 43 14.22 -23.95 -20.40
CA PHE A 43 13.84 -22.60 -19.98
C PHE A 43 12.49 -22.77 -19.28
N THR A 44 12.51 -22.92 -17.96
CA THR A 44 11.32 -22.71 -17.16
C THR A 44 10.96 -21.27 -17.41
N THR A 45 10.06 -21.02 -18.36
CA THR A 45 9.36 -19.75 -18.49
C THR A 45 8.74 -19.50 -17.13
N GLN A 46 9.36 -18.63 -16.34
CA GLN A 46 8.79 -18.16 -15.08
C GLN A 46 7.40 -17.66 -15.45
N PRO A 47 6.35 -18.13 -14.76
CA PRO A 47 5.01 -17.62 -15.05
C PRO A 47 5.06 -16.11 -14.98
N THR A 48 4.63 -15.40 -16.02
CA THR A 48 4.73 -13.94 -16.17
C THR A 48 3.70 -13.18 -15.32
N GLY A 49 2.88 -13.87 -14.52
CA GLY A 49 1.83 -13.28 -13.71
C GLY A 49 2.24 -13.01 -12.26
N ILE A 50 1.42 -12.25 -11.54
CA ILE A 50 1.60 -11.93 -10.11
C ILE A 50 1.16 -13.06 -9.18
N TRP A 51 0.36 -14.02 -9.67
CA TRP A 51 -0.23 -15.11 -8.90
C TRP A 51 0.66 -16.35 -8.86
N GLN A 52 0.60 -17.11 -7.76
CA GLN A 52 1.30 -18.41 -7.68
C GLN A 52 0.63 -19.49 -8.55
N GLY A 53 -0.67 -19.39 -8.73
CA GLY A 53 -1.50 -20.25 -9.56
C GLY A 53 -2.55 -19.41 -10.28
N GLU A 54 -3.82 -19.73 -10.08
CA GLU A 54 -4.94 -18.95 -10.58
C GLU A 54 -5.15 -17.66 -9.77
N VAL A 55 -6.03 -16.78 -10.26
CA VAL A 55 -6.36 -15.52 -9.59
C VAL A 55 -6.90 -15.78 -8.18
N GLY A 56 -6.27 -15.14 -7.19
CA GLY A 56 -6.66 -15.27 -5.79
C GLY A 56 -5.96 -16.40 -5.03
N GLU A 57 -5.14 -17.22 -5.66
CA GLU A 57 -4.43 -18.32 -4.99
C GLU A 57 -3.15 -17.90 -4.26
N GLY A 58 -2.96 -16.59 -4.11
CA GLY A 58 -1.84 -15.98 -3.44
C GLY A 58 -0.82 -15.42 -4.40
N PHE A 59 -0.01 -14.51 -3.90
CA PHE A 59 0.97 -13.76 -4.68
C PHE A 59 2.29 -14.52 -4.79
N ARG A 60 2.98 -14.29 -5.88
CA ARG A 60 4.35 -14.79 -6.05
C ARG A 60 5.31 -13.98 -5.19
N PRO A 61 6.39 -14.61 -4.68
CA PRO A 61 7.47 -13.86 -4.03
C PRO A 61 8.02 -12.77 -4.93
N GLY A 62 8.26 -11.60 -4.37
CA GLY A 62 8.83 -10.47 -5.09
C GLY A 62 7.83 -9.63 -5.88
N VAL A 63 6.56 -9.98 -5.90
CA VAL A 63 5.52 -9.09 -6.45
C VAL A 63 5.53 -7.78 -5.68
N GLN A 64 5.50 -6.69 -6.41
CA GLN A 64 5.50 -5.33 -5.89
C GLN A 64 4.11 -4.73 -6.01
N THR A 65 3.79 -3.78 -5.14
CA THR A 65 2.52 -3.07 -5.15
C THR A 65 2.75 -1.57 -5.13
N LEU A 66 1.89 -0.84 -5.82
CA LEU A 66 1.79 0.61 -5.73
C LEU A 66 0.32 0.96 -5.51
N SER A 67 0.01 1.60 -4.37
CA SER A 67 -1.36 2.02 -4.05
C SER A 67 -1.47 3.53 -4.00
N LEU A 68 -2.61 4.04 -4.46
CA LEU A 68 -3.06 5.43 -4.30
C LEU A 68 -4.44 5.40 -3.67
N GLU A 69 -4.59 6.01 -2.50
CA GLU A 69 -5.81 5.94 -1.72
C GLU A 69 -6.19 7.32 -1.19
N ALA A 70 -7.49 7.57 -1.02
CA ALA A 70 -8.03 8.79 -0.43
C ALA A 70 -9.26 8.45 0.42
N GLY A 71 -9.53 9.29 1.41
CA GLY A 71 -10.69 9.11 2.28
C GLY A 71 -10.67 10.06 3.47
N GLY A 72 -11.08 9.58 4.61
CA GLY A 72 -11.14 10.38 5.82
C GLY A 72 -10.85 9.59 7.08
N ALA A 73 -10.66 10.34 8.17
CA ALA A 73 -10.54 9.77 9.50
C ALA A 73 -11.42 10.58 10.46
N GLY A 74 -12.22 9.86 11.24
CA GLY A 74 -13.02 10.43 12.32
C GLY A 74 -12.31 10.25 13.67
N GLY A 75 -12.10 11.35 14.36
CA GLY A 75 -11.45 11.36 15.67
C GLY A 75 -12.39 10.94 16.80
N PHE A 76 -11.83 10.42 17.88
CA PHE A 76 -12.56 10.10 19.09
C PHE A 76 -11.68 10.22 20.35
N ALA A 77 -12.33 10.53 21.48
CA ALA A 77 -11.65 10.65 22.75
C ALA A 77 -11.36 9.26 23.34
N ALA A 78 -10.08 8.87 23.39
CA ALA A 78 -9.63 7.61 23.99
C ALA A 78 -8.16 7.71 24.40
N PHE A 79 -7.69 6.81 25.27
CA PHE A 79 -6.28 6.60 25.64
C PHE A 79 -5.54 7.89 26.07
N GLY A 80 -6.25 8.83 26.69
CA GLY A 80 -5.71 10.13 27.12
C GLY A 80 -6.13 11.30 26.24
N GLY A 81 -6.42 11.08 24.95
CA GLY A 81 -6.98 12.07 24.03
C GLY A 81 -8.36 12.55 24.49
N ARG A 82 -8.59 13.86 24.46
CA ARG A 82 -9.82 14.50 24.94
C ARG A 82 -10.65 15.09 23.82
N GLN A 83 -10.04 15.40 22.70
CA GLN A 83 -10.68 16.05 21.56
C GLN A 83 -10.69 15.13 20.35
N ALA A 84 -11.78 15.17 19.59
CA ALA A 84 -11.88 14.53 18.30
C ALA A 84 -11.19 15.39 17.24
N HIS A 85 -10.40 14.77 16.36
CA HIS A 85 -9.73 15.41 15.24
C HIS A 85 -10.09 14.67 13.96
N ASP A 86 -10.91 15.30 13.11
CA ASP A 86 -11.33 14.70 11.84
C ASP A 86 -10.43 15.17 10.72
N PHE A 87 -10.07 14.26 9.81
CA PHE A 87 -9.15 14.51 8.70
C PHE A 87 -9.74 14.08 7.36
N ALA A 88 -9.48 14.85 6.33
CA ALA A 88 -9.44 14.33 4.96
C ALA A 88 -8.03 13.79 4.71
N LEU A 89 -7.91 12.55 4.23
CA LEU A 89 -6.64 11.84 4.08
C LEU A 89 -6.39 11.41 2.63
N THR A 90 -5.12 11.42 2.25
CA THR A 90 -4.61 10.76 1.03
C THR A 90 -3.36 9.99 1.36
N SER A 91 -3.12 8.86 0.67
CA SER A 91 -1.89 8.11 0.83
C SER A 91 -1.37 7.56 -0.50
N VAL A 92 -0.06 7.40 -0.56
CA VAL A 92 0.64 6.60 -1.55
C VAL A 92 1.47 5.56 -0.81
N SER A 93 1.42 4.32 -1.26
CA SER A 93 2.21 3.26 -0.65
C SER A 93 2.83 2.33 -1.67
N TYR A 94 4.01 1.83 -1.31
CA TYR A 94 4.75 0.85 -2.07
C TYR A 94 4.98 -0.38 -1.20
N GLY A 95 4.69 -1.57 -1.76
CA GLY A 95 4.81 -2.84 -1.07
C GLY A 95 5.63 -3.87 -1.83
N TYR A 96 6.08 -4.89 -1.09
CA TYR A 96 6.87 -6.00 -1.60
C TYR A 96 6.45 -7.30 -0.91
N MET A 97 6.06 -8.34 -1.69
CA MET A 97 5.64 -9.64 -1.18
C MET A 97 6.82 -10.47 -0.68
N LEU A 98 6.79 -10.79 0.61
CA LEU A 98 7.84 -11.54 1.31
C LEU A 98 7.59 -13.05 1.17
N GLY A 99 8.30 -13.73 0.29
CA GLY A 99 8.28 -15.19 0.23
C GLY A 99 7.01 -15.79 -0.37
N LYS A 100 6.90 -17.12 -0.24
CA LYS A 100 5.79 -17.91 -0.81
C LYS A 100 4.53 -17.80 0.04
N VAL A 101 3.41 -18.28 -0.52
CA VAL A 101 2.17 -18.52 0.24
C VAL A 101 2.45 -19.46 1.41
N VAL A 102 1.94 -19.11 2.58
CA VAL A 102 1.97 -19.93 3.79
C VAL A 102 0.56 -20.41 4.14
N GLY A 103 0.45 -21.41 5.02
CA GLY A 103 -0.85 -21.90 5.49
C GLY A 103 -1.64 -22.70 4.46
N GLU A 104 -0.97 -23.43 3.56
CA GLU A 104 -1.64 -24.31 2.60
C GLU A 104 -2.64 -25.25 3.29
N GLY A 105 -3.87 -25.34 2.72
CA GLY A 105 -4.96 -26.13 3.30
C GLY A 105 -5.66 -25.52 4.51
N HIS A 106 -5.26 -24.34 4.95
CA HIS A 106 -5.87 -23.65 6.10
C HIS A 106 -6.62 -22.38 5.66
N TRP A 107 -7.59 -21.96 6.45
CA TRP A 107 -8.37 -20.73 6.23
C TRP A 107 -7.52 -19.45 6.21
N TYR A 108 -6.34 -19.46 6.86
CA TYR A 108 -5.40 -18.35 6.90
C TYR A 108 -4.32 -18.41 5.80
N ARG A 109 -4.52 -19.21 4.77
CA ARG A 109 -3.60 -19.27 3.61
C ARG A 109 -3.37 -17.87 3.06
N GLY A 110 -2.10 -17.48 2.82
CA GLY A 110 -1.80 -16.11 2.36
C GLY A 110 -0.33 -15.78 2.26
N ASN A 111 -0.03 -14.50 2.02
CA ASN A 111 1.32 -13.95 1.89
C ASN A 111 1.58 -12.80 2.85
N TRP A 112 2.83 -12.72 3.32
CA TRP A 112 3.33 -11.53 3.98
C TRP A 112 3.82 -10.49 2.97
N GLU A 113 3.55 -9.21 3.28
CA GLU A 113 3.99 -8.05 2.51
C GLU A 113 4.61 -7.03 3.47
N ILE A 114 5.78 -6.47 3.11
CA ILE A 114 6.28 -5.26 3.73
C ILE A 114 5.85 -4.07 2.87
N ARG A 115 5.31 -3.02 3.49
CA ARG A 115 4.76 -1.85 2.79
C ARG A 115 5.25 -0.57 3.46
N GLY A 116 5.64 0.42 2.67
CA GLY A 116 5.89 1.79 3.13
C GLY A 116 4.73 2.69 2.68
N GLU A 117 4.10 3.39 3.62
CA GLU A 117 3.03 4.35 3.36
C GLU A 117 3.52 5.78 3.63
N LEU A 118 3.38 6.65 2.63
CA LEU A 118 3.44 8.10 2.80
C LEU A 118 2.00 8.63 2.77
N PHE A 119 1.55 9.26 3.84
CA PHE A 119 0.22 9.83 3.91
C PHE A 119 0.25 11.31 4.20
N GLY A 120 -0.78 12.02 3.72
CA GLY A 120 -1.03 13.42 4.02
C GLY A 120 -2.48 13.64 4.41
N GLY A 121 -2.72 14.60 5.30
CA GLY A 121 -4.05 14.92 5.77
C GLY A 121 -4.24 16.41 6.03
N LEU A 122 -5.48 16.84 5.84
CA LEU A 122 -5.97 18.14 6.26
C LEU A 122 -7.03 17.92 7.34
N GLN A 123 -6.81 18.47 8.51
CA GLN A 123 -7.82 18.47 9.57
C GLN A 123 -9.00 19.34 9.14
N VAL A 124 -10.20 18.79 9.23
CA VAL A 124 -11.45 19.46 8.86
C VAL A 124 -12.24 19.91 10.09
N SER A 125 -11.99 19.29 11.24
CA SER A 125 -12.58 19.61 12.54
C SER A 125 -11.60 19.26 13.67
N PRO A 126 -11.50 20.05 14.74
CA PRO A 126 -12.19 21.30 15.04
C PRO A 126 -11.56 22.54 14.40
N SER A 127 -10.35 22.44 13.88
CA SER A 127 -9.58 23.53 13.28
C SER A 127 -8.94 23.06 11.97
N ARG A 128 -8.28 23.94 11.26
CA ARG A 128 -7.58 23.58 10.03
C ARG A 128 -6.10 23.45 10.29
N ASN A 129 -5.64 22.22 10.37
CA ASN A 129 -4.23 21.86 10.54
C ASN A 129 -3.83 20.84 9.47
N TRP A 130 -2.55 20.70 9.26
CA TRP A 130 -2.01 19.70 8.34
C TRP A 130 -1.41 18.53 9.12
N LEU A 131 -1.32 17.39 8.45
CA LEU A 131 -0.70 16.17 8.93
C LEU A 131 0.02 15.51 7.75
N VAL A 132 1.25 15.04 7.98
CA VAL A 132 2.00 14.20 7.03
C VAL A 132 2.73 13.12 7.81
N GLY A 133 2.84 11.93 7.24
CA GLY A 133 3.54 10.84 7.93
C GLY A 133 4.09 9.80 6.98
N LEU A 134 5.08 9.06 7.48
CA LEU A 134 5.69 7.91 6.84
C LEU A 134 5.60 6.72 7.78
N THR A 135 4.99 5.63 7.31
CA THR A 135 4.72 4.44 8.10
C THR A 135 5.11 3.17 7.37
N PRO A 136 6.12 2.46 7.81
CA PRO A 136 6.31 1.05 7.45
C PRO A 136 5.22 0.18 8.08
N HIS A 137 4.70 -0.78 7.29
CA HIS A 137 3.69 -1.76 7.69
C HIS A 137 4.16 -3.17 7.41
N LEU A 138 3.73 -4.09 8.24
CA LEU A 138 3.73 -5.52 7.94
C LEU A 138 2.29 -5.93 7.67
N ARG A 139 2.00 -6.34 6.44
CA ARG A 139 0.68 -6.73 5.94
C ARG A 139 0.62 -8.23 5.69
N TYR A 140 -0.53 -8.81 5.96
CA TYR A 140 -0.87 -10.17 5.56
C TYR A 140 -2.05 -10.15 4.60
N ASN A 141 -1.84 -10.71 3.39
CA ASN A 141 -2.84 -10.83 2.33
C ASN A 141 -3.38 -12.25 2.31
N PHE A 142 -4.70 -12.45 2.52
CA PHE A 142 -5.33 -13.77 2.56
C PHE A 142 -5.63 -14.29 1.15
N ALA A 143 -5.13 -15.47 0.81
CA ALA A 143 -5.39 -16.13 -0.47
C ALA A 143 -6.73 -16.86 -0.44
N THR A 144 -7.76 -16.28 -1.07
CA THR A 144 -9.13 -16.79 -1.03
C THR A 144 -9.49 -17.68 -2.21
N GLY A 145 -8.66 -17.75 -3.25
CA GLY A 145 -9.02 -18.39 -4.53
C GLY A 145 -10.04 -17.57 -5.34
N THR A 146 -10.25 -16.30 -4.98
CA THR A 146 -11.19 -15.41 -5.65
C THR A 146 -10.56 -14.06 -5.97
N ARG A 147 -11.29 -13.18 -6.67
CA ARG A 147 -10.84 -11.79 -6.94
C ARG A 147 -10.90 -10.87 -5.70
N TRP A 148 -11.36 -11.36 -4.55
CA TRP A 148 -11.41 -10.64 -3.29
C TRP A 148 -10.30 -11.12 -2.37
N ILE A 149 -9.31 -10.28 -2.13
CA ILE A 149 -8.16 -10.59 -1.28
C ILE A 149 -8.24 -9.71 -0.03
N PRO A 150 -8.79 -10.23 1.07
CA PRO A 150 -8.72 -9.53 2.35
C PRO A 150 -7.29 -9.36 2.82
N PHE A 151 -7.04 -8.32 3.60
CA PHE A 151 -5.76 -8.11 4.24
C PHE A 151 -5.92 -7.53 5.65
N ALA A 152 -4.87 -7.68 6.45
CA ALA A 152 -4.71 -7.00 7.72
C ALA A 152 -3.24 -6.56 7.85
N ASP A 153 -3.00 -5.37 8.42
CA ASP A 153 -1.65 -4.89 8.67
C ASP A 153 -1.51 -4.12 9.97
N LEU A 154 -0.27 -4.04 10.43
CA LEU A 154 0.18 -3.21 11.53
C LEU A 154 1.32 -2.34 11.05
N GLY A 155 1.29 -1.07 11.44
CA GLY A 155 2.32 -0.10 11.10
C GLY A 155 2.76 0.74 12.29
N ALA A 156 4.03 1.12 12.28
CA ALA A 156 4.59 2.07 13.23
C ALA A 156 5.53 3.01 12.48
N GLY A 157 5.32 4.31 12.62
CA GLY A 157 6.04 5.31 11.85
C GLY A 157 6.16 6.64 12.55
N VAL A 158 6.49 7.65 11.75
CA VAL A 158 6.66 9.02 12.19
C VAL A 158 5.73 9.95 11.42
N SER A 159 5.34 11.03 12.05
CA SER A 159 4.49 12.04 11.44
C SER A 159 4.89 13.45 11.89
N ALA A 160 4.45 14.42 11.13
CA ALA A 160 4.55 15.83 11.47
C ALA A 160 3.18 16.49 11.30
N THR A 161 2.88 17.43 12.20
CA THR A 161 1.62 18.18 12.22
C THR A 161 1.82 19.55 12.84
N ASP A 162 0.92 20.48 12.56
CA ASP A 162 0.84 21.79 13.24
C ASP A 162 -0.28 21.84 14.31
N ILE A 163 -0.89 20.71 14.61
CA ILE A 163 -1.76 20.59 15.79
C ILE A 163 -0.90 20.81 17.03
N GLY A 164 -1.33 21.72 17.89
CA GLY A 164 -0.57 22.10 19.07
C GLY A 164 -1.11 21.47 20.36
N PRO A 165 -0.54 21.91 21.51
CA PRO A 165 -1.02 21.51 22.81
C PRO A 165 -2.51 21.85 23.02
N PRO A 166 -3.23 21.02 23.79
CA PRO A 166 -2.72 19.93 24.62
C PRO A 166 -2.65 18.57 23.90
N ASP A 167 -3.14 18.46 22.66
CA ASP A 167 -3.35 17.17 21.97
C ASP A 167 -2.02 16.61 21.44
N THR A 168 -1.19 17.47 20.85
CA THR A 168 0.21 17.15 20.52
C THR A 168 1.16 18.10 21.23
N SER A 169 2.42 17.69 21.44
CA SER A 169 3.40 18.51 22.14
C SER A 169 4.30 19.32 21.23
N GLY A 170 4.20 19.11 19.93
CA GLY A 170 5.04 19.76 18.92
C GLY A 170 4.74 19.23 17.53
N THR A 171 5.61 19.56 16.57
CA THR A 171 5.42 19.17 15.18
C THR A 171 5.67 17.68 14.95
N PHE A 172 6.59 17.05 15.70
CA PHE A 172 6.94 15.65 15.53
C PHE A 172 6.11 14.73 16.44
N GLU A 173 5.50 13.71 15.86
CA GLU A 173 4.76 12.67 16.55
C GLU A 173 5.12 11.28 15.95
N PHE A 174 5.06 10.24 16.77
CA PHE A 174 4.98 8.86 16.26
C PHE A 174 3.55 8.57 15.81
N ASN A 175 3.41 7.71 14.81
CA ASN A 175 2.11 7.16 14.46
C ASN A 175 2.12 5.63 14.56
N LEU A 176 1.05 5.09 15.13
CA LEU A 176 0.78 3.65 15.18
C LEU A 176 -0.51 3.40 14.40
N GLN A 177 -0.50 2.40 13.55
CA GLN A 177 -1.64 2.06 12.71
C GLN A 177 -1.96 0.57 12.79
N ALA A 178 -3.26 0.24 12.78
CA ALA A 178 -3.76 -1.11 12.66
C ALA A 178 -4.91 -1.09 11.65
N ASN A 179 -4.71 -1.76 10.51
CA ASN A 179 -5.62 -1.68 9.39
C ASN A 179 -6.13 -3.06 8.98
N THR A 180 -7.30 -3.09 8.37
CA THR A 180 -7.84 -4.23 7.62
C THR A 180 -8.54 -3.71 6.38
N GLY A 181 -8.65 -4.55 5.36
CA GLY A 181 -9.28 -4.14 4.13
C GLY A 181 -9.39 -5.26 3.13
N VAL A 182 -9.67 -4.89 1.89
CA VAL A 182 -9.83 -5.84 0.80
C VAL A 182 -9.35 -5.23 -0.52
N HIS A 183 -8.62 -6.02 -1.28
CA HIS A 183 -8.34 -5.77 -2.69
C HIS A 183 -9.37 -6.50 -3.54
N TRP A 184 -10.16 -5.78 -4.32
CA TRP A 184 -11.05 -6.34 -5.32
C TRP A 184 -10.40 -6.23 -6.70
N PHE A 185 -9.92 -7.34 -7.24
CA PHE A 185 -9.21 -7.39 -8.51
C PHE A 185 -10.14 -7.17 -9.70
N LEU A 186 -10.01 -6.02 -10.34
CA LEU A 186 -10.69 -5.65 -11.58
C LEU A 186 -10.03 -6.31 -12.80
N ARG A 187 -8.70 -6.43 -12.74
CA ARG A 187 -7.83 -7.13 -13.69
C ARG A 187 -6.86 -8.01 -12.90
N ASP A 188 -6.11 -8.83 -13.57
CA ASP A 188 -5.20 -9.77 -12.90
C ASP A 188 -4.09 -9.06 -12.08
N ASN A 189 -3.83 -7.79 -12.40
CA ASN A 189 -2.80 -6.98 -11.73
C ASN A 189 -3.29 -5.60 -11.25
N LEU A 190 -4.59 -5.33 -11.28
CA LEU A 190 -5.18 -4.06 -10.84
C LEU A 190 -6.36 -4.32 -9.92
N ALA A 191 -6.33 -3.80 -8.72
CA ALA A 191 -7.40 -3.89 -7.74
C ALA A 191 -7.95 -2.53 -7.34
N LEU A 192 -9.26 -2.48 -7.07
CA LEU A 192 -9.86 -1.47 -6.21
C LEU A 192 -9.59 -1.89 -4.77
N THR A 193 -9.07 -0.98 -3.96
CA THR A 193 -8.69 -1.26 -2.58
C THR A 193 -9.56 -0.44 -1.63
N PHE A 194 -10.13 -1.13 -0.64
CA PHE A 194 -10.82 -0.50 0.48
C PHE A 194 -10.10 -0.85 1.77
N GLU A 195 -9.73 0.14 2.57
CA GLU A 195 -9.03 0.00 3.84
C GLU A 195 -9.79 0.74 4.95
N VAL A 196 -9.92 0.11 6.10
CA VAL A 196 -10.37 0.74 7.34
C VAL A 196 -9.33 0.47 8.42
N GLY A 197 -9.13 1.43 9.32
CA GLY A 197 -8.11 1.24 10.34
C GLY A 197 -8.17 2.25 11.46
N TYR A 198 -7.41 1.94 12.49
CA TYR A 198 -7.13 2.82 13.61
C TYR A 198 -5.77 3.49 13.39
N MET A 199 -5.69 4.79 13.69
CA MET A 199 -4.44 5.53 13.72
C MET A 199 -4.33 6.31 15.03
N HIS A 200 -3.19 6.17 15.72
CA HIS A 200 -2.83 6.89 16.92
C HIS A 200 -1.59 7.75 16.68
N LEU A 201 -1.66 9.02 17.05
CA LEU A 201 -0.55 9.96 17.00
C LEU A 201 -0.17 10.38 18.41
N SER A 202 1.12 10.29 18.76
CA SER A 202 1.64 10.82 20.04
C SER A 202 3.16 10.89 20.00
N CYS A 203 3.75 11.79 20.79
CA CYS A 203 5.21 11.85 20.95
C CYS A 203 5.78 10.84 21.96
N ALA A 204 5.03 9.79 22.34
CA ALA A 204 5.43 8.78 23.32
C ALA A 204 5.89 9.38 24.68
N GLY A 205 5.40 10.54 25.04
CA GLY A 205 5.73 11.21 26.31
C GLY A 205 7.08 11.94 26.35
N ILE A 206 7.76 12.09 25.19
CA ILE A 206 9.03 12.84 25.08
C ILE A 206 8.83 14.29 25.54
N HIS A 207 7.70 14.88 25.19
CA HIS A 207 7.32 16.23 25.58
C HIS A 207 5.89 16.24 26.19
N LYS A 208 5.60 17.25 27.00
CA LYS A 208 4.28 17.44 27.63
C LYS A 208 3.82 18.90 27.49
N PRO A 209 2.47 19.14 27.37
CA PRO A 209 1.41 18.12 27.34
C PRO A 209 1.36 17.40 26.00
N ASN A 210 0.99 16.13 25.99
CA ASN A 210 0.71 15.32 24.83
C ASN A 210 -0.40 14.32 25.21
N LEU A 211 -1.63 14.60 24.82
CA LEU A 211 -2.78 13.75 25.10
C LEU A 211 -2.96 12.65 24.05
N GLY A 212 -2.35 12.85 22.89
CA GLY A 212 -2.47 11.98 21.74
C GLY A 212 -3.77 12.18 20.95
N ILE A 213 -3.72 11.80 19.69
CA ILE A 213 -4.86 11.86 18.76
C ILE A 213 -5.21 10.43 18.37
N ASN A 214 -6.50 10.10 18.44
CA ASN A 214 -7.01 8.78 18.07
C ASN A 214 -8.05 8.94 16.97
N THR A 215 -7.92 8.18 15.87
CA THR A 215 -8.84 8.24 14.74
C THR A 215 -9.17 6.85 14.21
N LEU A 216 -10.38 6.70 13.68
CA LEU A 216 -10.75 5.61 12.77
C LEU A 216 -10.74 6.15 11.35
N LYS A 217 -9.94 5.56 10.48
CA LYS A 217 -9.82 5.96 9.07
C LYS A 217 -10.56 5.00 8.16
N GLY A 218 -11.04 5.53 7.02
CA GLY A 218 -11.54 4.76 5.89
C GLY A 218 -10.97 5.33 4.61
N LEU A 219 -10.30 4.50 3.81
CA LEU A 219 -9.67 4.88 2.54
C LEU A 219 -10.20 3.99 1.42
N LEU A 220 -10.31 4.59 0.24
CA LEU A 220 -10.64 3.92 -1.02
C LEU A 220 -9.62 4.33 -2.07
N GLY A 221 -9.19 3.39 -2.90
CA GLY A 221 -8.21 3.69 -3.93
C GLY A 221 -7.95 2.55 -4.87
N VAL A 222 -6.84 2.63 -5.57
CA VAL A 222 -6.40 1.63 -6.54
C VAL A 222 -5.02 1.11 -6.17
N THR A 223 -4.81 -0.19 -6.38
CA THR A 223 -3.51 -0.85 -6.20
C THR A 223 -3.11 -1.57 -7.47
N TRP A 224 -1.92 -1.27 -7.98
CA TRP A 224 -1.25 -2.03 -9.03
C TRP A 224 -0.29 -3.03 -8.43
N PHE A 225 -0.29 -4.22 -9.02
CA PHE A 225 0.60 -5.33 -8.67
C PHE A 225 1.50 -5.63 -9.90
N PHE A 226 2.82 -5.79 -9.72
CA PHE A 226 3.78 -5.97 -10.82
C PHE A 226 5.04 -6.74 -10.37
#